data_2854090c6ef76f45225f89408c029c50
#
_entry.id   2854090c6ef76f45225f89408c029c50
#
_cell.length_a   1.000
_cell.length_b   1.000
_cell.length_c   1.000
_cell.angle_alpha   90.00
_cell.angle_beta   90.00
_cell.angle_gamma   90.00
#
_symmetry.space_group_name_H-M   'P 1'
#
loop_
_entity.id
_entity.type
_entity.pdbx_description
1 polymer ?
#
loop_
_entity_poly.entity_id
_entity_poly.type
_entity_poly.pdbx_seq_one_letter_code
_entity_poly.pdbx_strand_id
1 'polypeptide(L)'
;MPFFKGWAVSRGARMKQDSRSDAGRVTPDRLPGSARAMSAEEARRYAEDGFVLVKGAFGAATIAAIEAELARLEAVPEAPGQHWVYGETVEDPDPRRIIARMENLDAHSPVFAALNSALGAYAAVAFGAPAVLFKDKLNFKRPGGAGFTPHQDQQAGWWNYASRFVSIMVSIDASSIANGCVEFAAGHHTRGMFREWEPLTDADMRTMDFVPVETEPGDVVLIDSFAPHRSEPNRTDRQRRLYFATFNPAAEGDHLSRYYADKHANYPPDVERDAERSYTFRV
;
A
#
# COMPACT_ATOMS: atom_id res chain seq x y z
N MET A 1 34.82 20.09 -6.03
CA MET A 1 34.37 20.55 -7.37
C MET A 1 33.78 19.37 -8.11
N PRO A 2 32.55 19.44 -8.62
CA PRO A 2 31.78 18.34 -9.13
C PRO A 2 31.90 18.15 -10.62
N PHE A 3 31.82 16.94 -11.11
CA PHE A 3 31.63 16.68 -12.55
C PHE A 3 30.17 16.20 -12.78
N PHE A 4 29.35 17.13 -13.23
CA PHE A 4 28.15 16.80 -13.99
C PHE A 4 28.56 16.46 -15.42
N LYS A 5 28.20 15.25 -15.89
CA LYS A 5 28.15 14.96 -17.33
C LYS A 5 26.71 14.70 -17.73
N GLY A 6 26.25 15.55 -18.64
CA GLY A 6 24.91 15.56 -19.20
C GLY A 6 24.58 14.29 -20.01
N TRP A 7 23.35 13.93 -19.95
CA TRP A 7 22.75 12.89 -20.79
C TRP A 7 22.13 13.54 -22.03
N ALA A 8 22.61 13.06 -23.18
CA ALA A 8 22.07 13.43 -24.47
C ALA A 8 20.79 12.66 -24.75
N VAL A 9 19.75 13.40 -25.10
CA VAL A 9 18.46 12.86 -25.57
C VAL A 9 18.65 12.34 -26.99
N SER A 10 18.54 11.04 -27.22
CA SER A 10 18.39 10.47 -28.55
C SER A 10 16.88 10.39 -28.90
N ARG A 11 16.49 11.09 -29.98
CA ARG A 11 15.16 11.03 -30.59
C ARG A 11 15.02 9.77 -31.43
N GLY A 12 13.87 9.10 -31.27
CA GLY A 12 13.21 8.45 -32.41
C GLY A 12 13.27 6.95 -32.48
N ALA A 13 12.24 6.27 -31.96
CA ALA A 13 11.67 5.09 -32.60
C ALA A 13 10.16 5.06 -32.33
N ARG A 14 9.35 5.25 -33.39
CA ARG A 14 7.89 4.99 -33.37
C ARG A 14 7.72 3.50 -33.15
N MET A 15 7.24 3.11 -31.96
CA MET A 15 6.72 1.75 -31.77
C MET A 15 5.33 1.65 -32.39
N LYS A 16 5.21 0.67 -33.30
CA LYS A 16 3.94 0.26 -33.90
C LYS A 16 3.03 -0.25 -32.78
N GLN A 17 1.78 0.25 -32.77
CA GLN A 17 0.70 -0.33 -31.99
C GLN A 17 0.47 -1.77 -32.47
N ASP A 18 0.84 -2.74 -31.66
CA ASP A 18 0.44 -4.13 -31.82
C ASP A 18 -0.99 -4.27 -31.30
N SER A 19 -1.89 -4.51 -32.23
CA SER A 19 -3.27 -4.87 -31.96
C SER A 19 -3.29 -6.27 -31.33
N ARG A 20 -3.20 -6.37 -30.01
CA ARG A 20 -3.48 -7.62 -29.31
C ARG A 20 -4.97 -7.86 -29.26
N SER A 21 -5.35 -8.97 -29.86
CA SER A 21 -6.69 -9.51 -29.95
C SER A 21 -7.39 -9.54 -28.58
N ASP A 22 -8.59 -8.98 -28.58
CA ASP A 22 -9.58 -9.01 -27.49
C ASP A 22 -10.18 -10.42 -27.39
N ALA A 23 -9.44 -11.34 -26.79
CA ALA A 23 -9.89 -12.71 -26.54
C ALA A 23 -9.99 -12.93 -25.03
N GLY A 24 -11.19 -12.75 -24.47
CA GLY A 24 -11.58 -13.37 -23.21
C GLY A 24 -11.37 -12.53 -21.94
N ARG A 25 -11.49 -11.21 -21.96
CA ARG A 25 -11.68 -10.44 -20.74
C ARG A 25 -13.08 -10.70 -20.18
N VAL A 26 -13.17 -11.66 -19.28
CA VAL A 26 -14.28 -11.68 -18.32
C VAL A 26 -14.05 -10.48 -17.41
N THR A 27 -14.75 -9.40 -17.66
CA THR A 27 -14.82 -8.26 -16.74
C THR A 27 -15.67 -8.69 -15.55
N PRO A 28 -15.12 -8.80 -14.35
CA PRO A 28 -15.93 -8.72 -13.17
C PRO A 28 -16.23 -7.23 -13.00
N ASP A 29 -17.31 -6.80 -13.61
CA ASP A 29 -17.67 -5.38 -13.67
C ASP A 29 -17.97 -4.74 -12.32
N ARG A 30 -18.00 -5.47 -11.21
CA ARG A 30 -18.25 -4.89 -9.87
C ARG A 30 -17.83 -5.84 -8.76
N LEU A 31 -17.27 -5.25 -7.71
CA LEU A 31 -17.27 -5.90 -6.40
C LEU A 31 -18.72 -6.23 -5.99
N PRO A 32 -18.96 -7.36 -5.32
CA PRO A 32 -20.28 -7.64 -4.75
C PRO A 32 -20.59 -6.63 -3.64
N GLY A 33 -21.36 -5.61 -3.97
CA GLY A 33 -21.72 -4.50 -3.08
C GLY A 33 -20.91 -3.22 -3.36
N SER A 34 -21.50 -2.08 -3.01
CA SER A 34 -20.85 -0.77 -3.07
C SER A 34 -20.19 -0.44 -1.74
N ALA A 35 -19.07 0.29 -1.81
CA ALA A 35 -18.49 0.88 -0.62
C ALA A 35 -19.45 1.90 0.02
N ARG A 36 -19.52 1.94 1.33
CA ARG A 36 -20.21 3.01 2.06
C ARG A 36 -19.49 4.33 1.83
N ALA A 37 -20.20 5.38 1.53
CA ALA A 37 -19.60 6.71 1.41
C ALA A 37 -19.04 7.19 2.77
N MET A 38 -17.96 7.96 2.74
CA MET A 38 -17.41 8.66 3.91
C MET A 38 -18.38 9.77 4.34
N SER A 39 -18.65 9.87 5.62
CA SER A 39 -19.48 10.94 6.19
C SER A 39 -18.68 12.26 6.28
N ALA A 40 -19.40 13.38 6.41
CA ALA A 40 -18.76 14.68 6.61
C ALA A 40 -17.92 14.74 7.91
N GLU A 41 -18.35 14.03 8.97
CA GLU A 41 -17.61 13.92 10.23
C GLU A 41 -16.31 13.14 10.06
N GLU A 42 -16.34 12.04 9.31
CA GLU A 42 -15.14 11.27 9.01
C GLU A 42 -14.15 12.08 8.15
N ALA A 43 -14.65 12.85 7.18
CA ALA A 43 -13.81 13.74 6.37
C ALA A 43 -13.15 14.85 7.22
N ARG A 44 -13.90 15.42 8.18
CA ARG A 44 -13.38 16.41 9.12
C ARG A 44 -12.28 15.81 10.00
N ARG A 45 -12.51 14.62 10.58
CA ARG A 45 -11.52 13.91 11.41
C ARG A 45 -10.25 13.59 10.62
N TYR A 46 -10.40 13.12 9.38
CA TYR A 46 -9.24 12.91 8.53
C TYR A 46 -8.39 14.17 8.37
N ALA A 47 -9.03 15.31 8.12
CA ALA A 47 -8.33 16.60 7.97
C ALA A 47 -7.67 17.08 9.28
N GLU A 48 -8.23 16.77 10.44
CA GLU A 48 -7.70 17.15 11.76
C GLU A 48 -6.59 16.23 12.24
N ASP A 49 -6.78 14.91 12.09
CA ASP A 49 -5.91 13.88 12.70
C ASP A 49 -4.86 13.34 11.74
N GLY A 50 -5.07 13.46 10.42
CA GLY A 50 -4.24 12.85 9.37
C GLY A 50 -4.58 11.38 9.09
N PHE A 51 -5.54 10.83 9.80
CA PHE A 51 -6.12 9.51 9.55
C PHE A 51 -7.57 9.44 10.03
N VAL A 52 -8.33 8.48 9.49
CA VAL A 52 -9.70 8.21 9.98
C VAL A 52 -10.11 6.77 9.72
N LEU A 53 -10.78 6.17 10.70
CA LEU A 53 -11.43 4.87 10.58
C LEU A 53 -12.86 5.04 10.05
N VAL A 54 -13.15 4.40 8.92
CA VAL A 54 -14.47 4.29 8.29
C VAL A 54 -14.99 2.87 8.53
N LYS A 55 -15.83 2.69 9.54
CA LYS A 55 -16.35 1.37 9.93
C LYS A 55 -17.36 0.83 8.91
N GLY A 56 -17.25 -0.48 8.61
CA GLY A 56 -18.18 -1.17 7.73
C GLY A 56 -18.25 -0.59 6.32
N ALA A 57 -17.11 -0.12 5.80
CA ALA A 57 -17.00 0.46 4.47
C ALA A 57 -17.37 -0.56 3.38
N PHE A 58 -17.01 -1.84 3.59
CA PHE A 58 -17.34 -2.95 2.72
C PHE A 58 -18.08 -4.04 3.48
N GLY A 59 -19.11 -4.62 2.84
CA GLY A 59 -19.87 -5.73 3.41
C GLY A 59 -19.15 -7.08 3.28
N ALA A 60 -19.65 -8.08 4.01
CA ALA A 60 -19.09 -9.44 4.06
C ALA A 60 -18.94 -10.09 2.68
N ALA A 61 -19.84 -9.83 1.72
CA ALA A 61 -19.75 -10.37 0.38
C ALA A 61 -18.54 -9.85 -0.39
N THR A 62 -18.19 -8.57 -0.21
CA THR A 62 -16.97 -7.98 -0.80
C THR A 62 -15.73 -8.59 -0.19
N ILE A 63 -15.68 -8.74 1.13
CA ILE A 63 -14.54 -9.35 1.81
C ILE A 63 -14.35 -10.80 1.38
N ALA A 64 -15.44 -11.59 1.28
CA ALA A 64 -15.37 -12.97 0.79
C ALA A 64 -14.83 -13.06 -0.66
N ALA A 65 -15.20 -12.11 -1.53
CA ALA A 65 -14.65 -12.07 -2.89
C ALA A 65 -13.14 -11.73 -2.90
N ILE A 66 -12.70 -10.81 -2.05
CA ILE A 66 -11.28 -10.49 -1.86
C ILE A 66 -10.52 -11.71 -1.32
N GLU A 67 -11.06 -12.41 -0.34
CA GLU A 67 -10.44 -13.62 0.23
C GLU A 67 -10.30 -14.74 -0.80
N ALA A 68 -11.34 -14.98 -1.61
CA ALA A 68 -11.30 -15.97 -2.68
C ALA A 68 -10.22 -15.62 -3.73
N GLU A 69 -10.10 -14.35 -4.10
CA GLU A 69 -9.09 -13.89 -5.02
C GLU A 69 -7.67 -13.98 -4.43
N LEU A 70 -7.50 -13.67 -3.15
CA LEU A 70 -6.23 -13.86 -2.47
C LEU A 70 -5.81 -15.32 -2.43
N ALA A 71 -6.71 -16.24 -2.12
CA ALA A 71 -6.44 -17.67 -2.17
C ALA A 71 -6.00 -18.11 -3.57
N ARG A 72 -6.61 -17.56 -4.62
CA ARG A 72 -6.19 -17.79 -6.01
C ARG A 72 -4.78 -17.27 -6.28
N LEU A 73 -4.47 -16.04 -5.86
CA LEU A 73 -3.16 -15.40 -6.06
C LEU A 73 -2.04 -16.11 -5.27
N GLU A 74 -2.32 -16.53 -4.02
CA GLU A 74 -1.36 -17.30 -3.21
C GLU A 74 -1.07 -18.68 -3.81
N ALA A 75 -1.99 -19.26 -4.59
CA ALA A 75 -1.81 -20.53 -5.27
C ALA A 75 -1.03 -20.42 -6.60
N VAL A 76 -0.87 -19.20 -7.14
CA VAL A 76 -0.07 -18.98 -8.36
C VAL A 76 1.41 -19.06 -8.00
N PRO A 77 2.22 -19.90 -8.66
CA PRO A 77 3.65 -19.94 -8.44
C PRO A 77 4.31 -18.57 -8.66
N GLU A 78 5.22 -18.19 -7.78
CA GLU A 78 6.00 -16.98 -7.97
C GLU A 78 6.83 -17.08 -9.26
N ALA A 79 6.64 -16.14 -10.17
CA ALA A 79 7.34 -16.09 -11.45
C ALA A 79 7.49 -14.65 -11.95
N PRO A 80 8.53 -14.35 -12.73
CA PRO A 80 8.69 -13.05 -13.36
C PRO A 80 7.46 -12.67 -14.20
N GLY A 81 7.06 -11.40 -14.11
CA GLY A 81 5.91 -10.88 -14.85
C GLY A 81 4.55 -11.19 -14.23
N GLN A 82 4.50 -11.84 -13.07
CA GLN A 82 3.30 -12.01 -12.25
C GLN A 82 3.17 -10.89 -11.22
N HIS A 83 2.16 -10.97 -10.35
CA HIS A 83 2.08 -10.08 -9.17
C HIS A 83 3.33 -10.24 -8.31
N TRP A 84 3.75 -9.18 -7.67
CA TRP A 84 5.02 -9.16 -6.94
C TRP A 84 4.87 -9.75 -5.55
N VAL A 85 5.74 -10.70 -5.22
CA VAL A 85 5.76 -11.37 -3.92
C VAL A 85 7.07 -11.11 -3.21
N TYR A 86 6.96 -10.73 -1.93
CA TYR A 86 8.08 -10.51 -1.03
C TYR A 86 7.91 -11.38 0.21
N GLY A 87 8.95 -12.11 0.56
CA GLY A 87 8.98 -12.95 1.75
C GLY A 87 9.76 -12.32 2.88
N GLU A 88 9.54 -12.86 4.07
CA GLU A 88 10.39 -12.68 5.23
C GLU A 88 10.73 -14.04 5.83
N THR A 89 11.85 -14.14 6.54
CA THR A 89 12.22 -15.34 7.26
C THR A 89 11.72 -15.24 8.70
N VAL A 90 10.99 -16.25 9.15
CA VAL A 90 10.68 -16.47 10.57
C VAL A 90 11.54 -17.60 11.09
N GLU A 91 12.10 -17.41 12.30
CA GLU A 91 13.09 -18.33 12.88
C GLU A 91 12.46 -19.38 13.79
N ASP A 92 11.28 -19.13 14.36
CA ASP A 92 10.62 -20.02 15.32
C ASP A 92 9.39 -20.73 14.72
N PRO A 93 9.20 -22.04 14.90
CA PRO A 93 10.12 -23.00 15.54
C PRO A 93 11.31 -23.43 14.64
N ASP A 94 11.16 -23.32 13.33
CA ASP A 94 12.19 -23.65 12.34
C ASP A 94 12.29 -22.53 11.30
N PRO A 95 13.50 -22.20 10.83
CA PRO A 95 13.69 -21.17 9.80
C PRO A 95 12.89 -21.48 8.54
N ARG A 96 11.98 -20.58 8.18
CA ARG A 96 11.18 -20.70 6.95
C ARG A 96 10.86 -19.35 6.36
N ARG A 97 10.80 -19.30 5.03
CA ARG A 97 10.27 -18.14 4.32
C ARG A 97 8.74 -18.16 4.36
N ILE A 98 8.16 -17.04 4.71
CA ILE A 98 6.72 -16.78 4.61
C ILE A 98 6.47 -15.58 3.71
N ILE A 99 5.31 -15.54 3.05
CA ILE A 99 4.90 -14.35 2.29
C ILE A 99 4.59 -13.24 3.29
N ALA A 100 5.31 -12.13 3.17
CA ALA A 100 5.10 -10.92 3.97
C ALA A 100 4.29 -9.86 3.22
N ARG A 101 4.42 -9.83 1.87
CA ARG A 101 3.78 -8.82 1.04
C ARG A 101 3.52 -9.30 -0.38
N MET A 102 2.40 -8.84 -0.94
CA MET A 102 2.13 -8.86 -2.38
C MET A 102 1.90 -7.44 -2.87
N GLU A 103 2.34 -7.13 -4.10
CA GLU A 103 2.18 -5.80 -4.73
C GLU A 103 1.79 -5.93 -6.21
N ASN A 104 1.42 -4.80 -6.83
CA ASN A 104 1.00 -4.72 -8.22
C ASN A 104 -0.23 -5.60 -8.52
N LEU A 105 -1.15 -5.65 -7.56
CA LEU A 105 -2.34 -6.50 -7.64
C LEU A 105 -3.39 -5.92 -8.60
N ASP A 106 -3.43 -4.60 -8.77
CA ASP A 106 -4.30 -3.91 -9.74
C ASP A 106 -4.14 -4.47 -11.15
N ALA A 107 -2.89 -4.66 -11.57
CA ALA A 107 -2.56 -5.14 -12.92
C ALA A 107 -2.84 -6.65 -13.12
N HIS A 108 -2.94 -7.43 -12.04
CA HIS A 108 -3.00 -8.90 -12.09
C HIS A 108 -4.31 -9.49 -11.55
N SER A 109 -5.22 -8.64 -11.05
CA SER A 109 -6.49 -9.07 -10.48
C SER A 109 -7.61 -8.07 -10.77
N PRO A 110 -8.64 -8.49 -11.49
CA PRO A 110 -9.81 -7.65 -11.72
C PRO A 110 -10.58 -7.32 -10.42
N VAL A 111 -10.49 -8.16 -9.38
CA VAL A 111 -11.08 -7.89 -8.07
C VAL A 111 -10.37 -6.71 -7.41
N PHE A 112 -9.01 -6.69 -7.42
CA PHE A 112 -8.25 -5.59 -6.85
C PHE A 112 -8.35 -4.31 -7.69
N ALA A 113 -8.43 -4.41 -9.02
CA ALA A 113 -8.70 -3.26 -9.88
C ALA A 113 -10.07 -2.62 -9.57
N ALA A 114 -11.12 -3.44 -9.37
CA ALA A 114 -12.43 -2.97 -8.96
C ALA A 114 -12.41 -2.37 -7.54
N LEU A 115 -11.66 -2.96 -6.61
CA LEU A 115 -11.46 -2.42 -5.25
C LEU A 115 -10.79 -1.05 -5.32
N ASN A 116 -9.71 -0.90 -6.08
CA ASN A 116 -9.00 0.37 -6.24
C ASN A 116 -9.89 1.44 -6.86
N SER A 117 -10.71 1.09 -7.84
CA SER A 117 -11.71 2.01 -8.40
C SER A 117 -12.69 2.50 -7.32
N ALA A 118 -13.18 1.61 -6.45
CA ALA A 118 -14.06 2.00 -5.35
C ALA A 118 -13.35 2.87 -4.30
N LEU A 119 -12.09 2.56 -3.98
CA LEU A 119 -11.27 3.30 -3.01
C LEU A 119 -10.89 4.71 -3.53
N GLY A 120 -10.80 4.90 -4.84
CA GLY A 120 -10.56 6.21 -5.45
C GLY A 120 -11.59 7.27 -5.03
N ALA A 121 -12.82 6.87 -4.72
CA ALA A 121 -13.84 7.79 -4.21
C ALA A 121 -13.49 8.36 -2.82
N TYR A 122 -12.93 7.55 -1.93
CA TYR A 122 -12.45 8.02 -0.62
C TYR A 122 -11.25 8.96 -0.78
N ALA A 123 -10.31 8.61 -1.66
CA ALA A 123 -9.16 9.47 -1.95
C ALA A 123 -9.59 10.83 -2.51
N ALA A 124 -10.59 10.84 -3.40
CA ALA A 124 -11.14 12.08 -3.95
C ALA A 124 -11.77 12.98 -2.87
N VAL A 125 -12.44 12.40 -1.87
CA VAL A 125 -12.95 13.16 -0.71
C VAL A 125 -11.80 13.71 0.13
N ALA A 126 -10.78 12.91 0.41
CA ALA A 126 -9.61 13.31 1.19
C ALA A 126 -8.83 14.46 0.54
N PHE A 127 -8.71 14.46 -0.78
CA PHE A 127 -8.06 15.54 -1.52
C PHE A 127 -8.96 16.74 -1.81
N GLY A 128 -10.30 16.56 -1.77
CA GLY A 128 -11.25 17.52 -2.32
C GLY A 128 -11.13 17.68 -3.84
N ALA A 129 -10.57 16.70 -4.55
CA ALA A 129 -10.23 16.71 -5.97
C ALA A 129 -10.13 15.27 -6.52
N PRO A 130 -10.20 15.07 -7.86
CA PRO A 130 -9.96 13.76 -8.45
C PRO A 130 -8.60 13.16 -8.05
N ALA A 131 -8.59 11.86 -7.84
CA ALA A 131 -7.41 11.09 -7.44
C ALA A 131 -7.10 9.98 -8.45
N VAL A 132 -5.83 9.60 -8.56
CA VAL A 132 -5.34 8.48 -9.36
C VAL A 132 -4.55 7.52 -8.50
N LEU A 133 -4.61 6.23 -8.82
CA LEU A 133 -3.86 5.19 -8.12
C LEU A 133 -2.36 5.39 -8.36
N PHE A 134 -1.59 5.40 -7.27
CA PHE A 134 -0.14 5.47 -7.30
C PHE A 134 0.51 4.09 -7.15
N LYS A 135 0.01 3.29 -6.23
CA LYS A 135 0.45 1.90 -6.00
C LYS A 135 -0.54 1.15 -5.16
N ASP A 136 -0.40 -0.17 -5.13
CA ASP A 136 -1.10 -1.03 -4.20
C ASP A 136 -0.17 -2.04 -3.52
N LYS A 137 -0.56 -2.53 -2.36
CA LYS A 137 0.11 -3.61 -1.65
C LYS A 137 -0.84 -4.34 -0.70
N LEU A 138 -0.62 -5.61 -0.52
CA LEU A 138 -1.20 -6.41 0.54
C LEU A 138 -0.10 -6.81 1.52
N ASN A 139 -0.24 -6.47 2.78
CA ASN A 139 0.66 -6.92 3.84
C ASN A 139 0.05 -8.10 4.58
N PHE A 140 0.80 -9.20 4.62
CA PHE A 140 0.54 -10.34 5.49
C PHE A 140 1.35 -10.16 6.76
N LYS A 141 0.68 -10.13 7.90
CA LYS A 141 1.37 -10.27 9.17
C LYS A 141 1.03 -11.63 9.74
N ARG A 142 1.79 -12.64 9.32
CA ARG A 142 1.61 -14.02 9.75
C ARG A 142 2.04 -14.18 11.21
N PRO A 143 1.71 -15.29 11.90
CA PRO A 143 2.22 -15.57 13.24
C PRO A 143 3.74 -15.40 13.32
N GLY A 144 4.22 -14.56 14.24
CA GLY A 144 5.63 -14.19 14.37
C GLY A 144 6.12 -13.11 13.38
N GLY A 145 5.27 -12.66 12.45
CA GLY A 145 5.62 -11.60 11.51
C GLY A 145 5.98 -10.27 12.21
N ALA A 146 6.98 -9.58 11.67
CA ALA A 146 7.56 -8.38 12.26
C ALA A 146 6.59 -7.18 12.32
N GLY A 147 6.88 -6.25 13.21
CA GLY A 147 6.25 -4.93 13.23
C GLY A 147 6.83 -3.99 12.16
N PHE A 148 6.24 -2.82 12.07
CA PHE A 148 6.78 -1.72 11.28
C PHE A 148 7.26 -0.61 12.21
N THR A 149 8.50 -0.18 12.02
CA THR A 149 9.09 0.94 12.77
C THR A 149 8.29 2.22 12.54
N PRO A 150 8.31 3.18 13.49
CA PRO A 150 7.62 4.46 13.32
C PRO A 150 8.11 5.21 12.08
N HIS A 151 7.19 5.59 11.19
CA HIS A 151 7.51 6.25 9.92
C HIS A 151 6.35 7.07 9.38
N GLN A 152 6.63 7.84 8.34
CA GLN A 152 5.69 8.48 7.45
C GLN A 152 5.82 7.84 6.08
N ASP A 153 4.71 7.52 5.39
CA ASP A 153 4.77 6.94 4.04
C ASP A 153 5.52 7.83 3.05
N GLN A 154 5.38 9.14 3.17
CA GLN A 154 6.03 10.13 2.31
C GLN A 154 7.56 10.01 2.31
N GLN A 155 8.17 9.61 3.42
CA GLN A 155 9.64 9.49 3.55
C GLN A 155 10.26 8.38 2.69
N ALA A 156 9.45 7.50 2.10
CA ALA A 156 9.90 6.45 1.17
C ALA A 156 10.17 6.96 -0.27
N GLY A 157 10.52 8.23 -0.43
CA GLY A 157 10.85 8.82 -1.72
C GLY A 157 9.65 9.25 -2.56
N TRP A 158 8.44 9.26 -1.98
CA TRP A 158 7.22 9.56 -2.73
C TRP A 158 7.16 11.01 -3.21
N TRP A 159 7.88 11.94 -2.54
CA TRP A 159 8.01 13.34 -2.99
C TRP A 159 8.61 13.49 -4.41
N ASN A 160 9.24 12.44 -4.97
CA ASN A 160 9.73 12.45 -6.34
C ASN A 160 8.61 12.29 -7.38
N TYR A 161 7.38 11.97 -6.95
CA TYR A 161 6.24 11.73 -7.81
C TYR A 161 5.16 12.80 -7.62
N ALA A 162 4.74 13.02 -6.37
CA ALA A 162 3.71 14.00 -6.04
C ALA A 162 3.95 14.63 -4.67
N SER A 163 3.29 15.76 -4.42
CA SER A 163 3.45 16.54 -3.18
C SER A 163 2.80 15.89 -1.97
N ARG A 164 1.74 15.10 -2.18
CA ARG A 164 0.99 14.42 -1.11
C ARG A 164 0.31 13.16 -1.63
N PHE A 165 0.09 12.22 -0.72
CA PHE A 165 -0.63 10.97 -1.01
C PHE A 165 -1.61 10.65 0.10
N VAL A 166 -2.58 9.81 -0.23
CA VAL A 166 -3.49 9.17 0.72
C VAL A 166 -3.37 7.67 0.53
N SER A 167 -2.94 6.96 1.57
CA SER A 167 -3.01 5.51 1.62
C SER A 167 -4.35 5.08 2.22
N ILE A 168 -5.05 4.18 1.56
CA ILE A 168 -6.33 3.64 2.04
C ILE A 168 -6.11 2.18 2.39
N MET A 169 -6.17 1.89 3.69
CA MET A 169 -6.04 0.56 4.27
C MET A 169 -7.40 -0.11 4.34
N VAL A 170 -7.54 -1.32 3.81
CA VAL A 170 -8.74 -2.16 3.92
C VAL A 170 -8.41 -3.37 4.79
N SER A 171 -9.18 -3.58 5.85
CA SER A 171 -9.03 -4.75 6.71
C SER A 171 -9.72 -5.95 6.10
N ILE A 172 -8.93 -6.98 5.75
CA ILE A 172 -9.44 -8.26 5.29
C ILE A 172 -9.68 -9.17 6.48
N ASP A 173 -8.76 -9.17 7.44
CA ASP A 173 -8.88 -9.82 8.74
C ASP A 173 -9.09 -8.77 9.84
N ALA A 174 -9.63 -9.18 10.97
CA ALA A 174 -9.67 -8.35 12.17
C ALA A 174 -8.25 -7.98 12.60
N SER A 175 -8.04 -6.71 12.89
CA SER A 175 -6.76 -6.16 13.33
C SER A 175 -6.88 -5.63 14.75
N SER A 176 -6.10 -6.18 15.67
CA SER A 176 -6.13 -5.89 17.09
C SER A 176 -4.73 -5.56 17.63
N ILE A 177 -4.67 -5.05 18.84
CA ILE A 177 -3.38 -4.82 19.53
C ILE A 177 -2.54 -6.10 19.57
N ALA A 178 -3.18 -7.25 19.83
CA ALA A 178 -2.49 -8.52 19.96
C ALA A 178 -1.84 -9.01 18.66
N ASN A 179 -2.45 -8.75 17.49
CA ASN A 179 -1.89 -9.10 16.19
C ASN A 179 -1.20 -7.93 15.47
N GLY A 180 -0.90 -6.85 16.22
CA GLY A 180 -0.15 -5.69 15.78
C GLY A 180 -0.94 -4.81 14.82
N CYS A 181 -2.10 -4.28 15.25
CA CYS A 181 -2.81 -3.24 14.52
C CYS A 181 -1.94 -2.00 14.29
N VAL A 182 -2.35 -1.15 13.37
CA VAL A 182 -1.61 0.09 13.11
C VAL A 182 -1.92 1.09 14.21
N GLU A 183 -0.88 1.79 14.66
CA GLU A 183 -0.96 2.87 15.64
C GLU A 183 -0.61 4.18 14.95
N PHE A 184 -1.35 5.23 15.23
CA PHE A 184 -1.20 6.55 14.61
C PHE A 184 -0.99 7.64 15.64
N ALA A 185 -0.16 8.65 15.30
CA ALA A 185 -0.03 9.87 16.07
C ALA A 185 -0.85 10.99 15.42
N ALA A 186 -2.00 11.32 16.02
CA ALA A 186 -2.96 12.29 15.49
C ALA A 186 -2.39 13.71 15.38
N GLY A 187 -2.75 14.43 14.30
CA GLY A 187 -2.44 15.84 14.09
C GLY A 187 -1.00 16.15 13.69
N HIS A 188 -0.11 15.15 13.66
CA HIS A 188 1.30 15.36 13.32
C HIS A 188 1.57 15.41 11.81
N HIS A 189 0.63 15.03 10.96
CA HIS A 189 0.73 15.11 9.50
C HIS A 189 0.94 16.56 9.01
N THR A 190 0.43 17.56 9.73
CA THR A 190 0.56 18.98 9.39
C THR A 190 1.97 19.55 9.58
N ARG A 191 2.87 18.78 10.22
CA ARG A 191 4.27 19.21 10.45
C ARG A 191 5.18 18.95 9.25
N GLY A 192 4.67 18.33 8.17
CA GLY A 192 5.46 17.92 7.02
C GLY A 192 6.29 16.66 7.29
N MET A 193 7.29 16.44 6.46
CA MET A 193 8.16 15.28 6.54
C MET A 193 9.23 15.46 7.62
N PHE A 194 9.35 14.50 8.53
CA PHE A 194 10.35 14.54 9.60
C PHE A 194 11.72 14.08 9.12
N ARG A 195 11.76 13.03 8.29
CA ARG A 195 12.99 12.40 7.80
C ARG A 195 12.81 11.87 6.38
N GLU A 196 13.92 11.73 5.68
CA GLU A 196 13.98 11.08 4.38
C GLU A 196 14.61 9.69 4.54
N TRP A 197 13.94 8.65 4.08
CA TRP A 197 14.44 7.27 4.02
C TRP A 197 14.79 6.60 5.36
N GLU A 198 14.53 7.22 6.48
CA GLU A 198 14.87 6.72 7.80
C GLU A 198 13.65 6.70 8.72
N PRO A 199 13.54 5.72 9.63
CA PRO A 199 12.52 5.70 10.66
C PRO A 199 12.56 6.96 11.53
N LEU A 200 11.43 7.29 12.16
CA LEU A 200 11.37 8.34 13.17
C LEU A 200 12.19 7.94 14.39
N THR A 201 12.92 8.89 14.95
CA THR A 201 13.69 8.70 16.19
C THR A 201 12.86 9.01 17.42
N ASP A 202 13.34 8.62 18.61
CA ASP A 202 12.73 8.99 19.89
C ASP A 202 12.62 10.50 20.06
N ALA A 203 13.55 11.28 19.46
CA ALA A 203 13.50 12.73 19.48
C ALA A 203 12.35 13.27 18.64
N ASP A 204 12.06 12.69 17.48
CA ASP A 204 10.95 13.06 16.63
C ASP A 204 9.60 12.73 17.29
N MET A 205 9.55 11.60 18.00
CA MET A 205 8.34 11.07 18.64
C MET A 205 8.03 11.65 20.02
N ARG A 206 8.87 12.54 20.56
CA ARG A 206 8.78 13.04 21.96
C ARG A 206 7.41 13.63 22.33
N THR A 207 6.67 14.14 21.35
CA THR A 207 5.34 14.75 21.54
C THR A 207 4.24 13.95 20.83
N MET A 208 4.51 12.72 20.44
CA MET A 208 3.58 11.87 19.71
C MET A 208 3.00 10.81 20.65
N ASP A 209 1.68 10.81 20.74
CA ASP A 209 0.96 9.71 21.39
C ASP A 209 0.43 8.78 20.28
N PHE A 210 0.99 7.59 20.18
CA PHE A 210 0.56 6.58 19.22
C PHE A 210 -0.66 5.82 19.77
N VAL A 211 -1.78 5.97 19.08
CA VAL A 211 -3.04 5.34 19.45
C VAL A 211 -3.32 4.13 18.53
N PRO A 212 -3.55 2.93 19.08
CA PRO A 212 -3.90 1.76 18.29
C PRO A 212 -5.28 1.92 17.63
N VAL A 213 -5.37 1.57 16.34
CA VAL A 213 -6.62 1.55 15.59
C VAL A 213 -6.98 0.11 15.27
N GLU A 214 -7.84 -0.47 16.11
CA GLU A 214 -8.37 -1.81 15.88
C GLU A 214 -9.47 -1.76 14.83
N THR A 215 -9.50 -2.76 13.93
CA THR A 215 -10.43 -2.82 12.80
C THR A 215 -11.01 -4.21 12.63
N GLU A 216 -12.23 -4.27 12.07
CA GLU A 216 -12.90 -5.48 11.67
C GLU A 216 -12.85 -5.68 10.14
N PRO A 217 -13.08 -6.90 9.61
CA PRO A 217 -13.14 -7.12 8.18
C PRO A 217 -14.15 -6.20 7.48
N GLY A 218 -13.69 -5.48 6.46
CA GLY A 218 -14.47 -4.48 5.73
C GLY A 218 -14.37 -3.05 6.25
N ASP A 219 -13.69 -2.84 7.36
CA ASP A 219 -13.31 -1.50 7.80
C ASP A 219 -12.21 -0.92 6.89
N VAL A 220 -12.21 0.39 6.76
CA VAL A 220 -11.24 1.16 5.98
C VAL A 220 -10.59 2.22 6.86
N VAL A 221 -9.29 2.41 6.73
CA VAL A 221 -8.57 3.55 7.34
C VAL A 221 -7.93 4.38 6.24
N LEU A 222 -8.28 5.66 6.19
CA LEU A 222 -7.57 6.63 5.35
C LEU A 222 -6.36 7.16 6.14
N ILE A 223 -5.23 7.29 5.47
CA ILE A 223 -3.94 7.66 6.07
C ILE A 223 -3.29 8.72 5.18
N ASP A 224 -3.07 9.92 5.72
CA ASP A 224 -2.25 10.92 5.06
C ASP A 224 -0.79 10.47 5.01
N SER A 225 -0.11 10.67 3.88
CA SER A 225 1.29 10.24 3.71
C SER A 225 2.28 10.86 4.71
N PHE A 226 1.89 11.96 5.34
CA PHE A 226 2.66 12.59 6.42
C PHE A 226 2.21 12.17 7.83
N ALA A 227 1.17 11.35 7.99
CA ALA A 227 0.73 10.88 9.30
C ALA A 227 1.74 9.86 9.86
N PRO A 228 2.38 10.13 11.02
CA PRO A 228 3.27 9.17 11.65
C PRO A 228 2.50 7.95 12.12
N HIS A 229 3.01 6.76 11.77
CA HIS A 229 2.38 5.49 12.16
C HIS A 229 3.42 4.38 12.35
N ARG A 230 3.02 3.36 13.06
CA ARG A 230 3.82 2.17 13.35
C ARG A 230 2.93 0.96 13.58
N SER A 231 3.50 -0.22 13.74
CA SER A 231 2.76 -1.38 14.24
C SER A 231 3.67 -2.37 14.94
N GLU A 232 3.18 -3.02 15.98
CA GLU A 232 3.87 -4.07 16.70
C GLU A 232 3.87 -5.40 15.91
N PRO A 233 4.74 -6.37 16.25
CA PRO A 233 4.71 -7.73 15.69
C PRO A 233 3.37 -8.43 15.96
N ASN A 234 3.04 -9.41 15.14
CA ASN A 234 1.91 -10.30 15.39
C ASN A 234 2.29 -11.39 16.42
N ARG A 235 1.70 -11.31 17.60
CA ARG A 235 1.94 -12.23 18.72
C ARG A 235 0.85 -13.31 18.85
N THR A 236 -0.04 -13.42 17.85
CA THR A 236 -1.12 -14.40 17.81
C THR A 236 -0.78 -15.58 16.90
N ASP A 237 -1.58 -16.61 16.94
CA ASP A 237 -1.50 -17.79 16.06
C ASP A 237 -2.26 -17.62 14.73
N ARG A 238 -2.85 -16.44 14.48
CA ARG A 238 -3.60 -16.10 13.27
C ARG A 238 -2.87 -15.05 12.44
N GLN A 239 -2.98 -15.17 11.13
CA GLN A 239 -2.51 -14.11 10.22
C GLN A 239 -3.41 -12.88 10.30
N ARG A 240 -2.85 -11.73 9.89
CA ARG A 240 -3.58 -10.49 9.70
C ARG A 240 -3.25 -9.91 8.33
N ARG A 241 -4.24 -9.84 7.42
CA ARG A 241 -4.10 -9.30 6.07
C ARG A 241 -4.70 -7.90 6.00
N LEU A 242 -3.90 -6.93 5.60
CA LEU A 242 -4.32 -5.56 5.33
C LEU A 242 -3.93 -5.18 3.91
N TYR A 243 -4.90 -4.76 3.13
CA TYR A 243 -4.66 -4.22 1.79
C TYR A 243 -4.50 -2.70 1.84
N PHE A 244 -3.60 -2.16 1.06
CA PHE A 244 -3.34 -0.73 0.95
C PHE A 244 -3.36 -0.30 -0.52
N ALA A 245 -4.20 0.66 -0.85
CA ALA A 245 -4.15 1.40 -2.11
C ALA A 245 -3.74 2.85 -1.81
N THR A 246 -2.71 3.32 -2.48
CA THR A 246 -2.19 4.69 -2.31
C THR A 246 -2.54 5.50 -3.54
N PHE A 247 -3.03 6.70 -3.33
CA PHE A 247 -3.47 7.63 -4.38
C PHE A 247 -2.74 8.96 -4.26
N ASN A 248 -2.60 9.66 -5.39
CA ASN A 248 -2.19 11.05 -5.44
C ASN A 248 -3.25 11.90 -6.17
N PRO A 249 -3.23 13.24 -6.02
CA PRO A 249 -4.10 14.11 -6.79
C PRO A 249 -3.88 13.92 -8.30
N ALA A 250 -4.95 13.73 -9.06
CA ALA A 250 -4.87 13.53 -10.52
C ALA A 250 -4.20 14.71 -11.25
N ALA A 251 -4.31 15.91 -10.71
CA ALA A 251 -3.68 17.11 -11.26
C ALA A 251 -2.13 17.06 -11.22
N GLU A 252 -1.54 16.20 -10.36
CA GLU A 252 -0.09 16.02 -10.26
C GLU A 252 0.43 14.89 -11.17
N GLY A 253 -0.46 14.22 -11.92
CA GLY A 253 -0.11 13.21 -12.90
C GLY A 253 -0.41 11.77 -12.45
N ASP A 254 -0.41 10.86 -13.41
CA ASP A 254 -0.47 9.41 -13.18
C ASP A 254 0.96 8.86 -13.12
N HIS A 255 1.32 8.35 -11.97
CA HIS A 255 2.68 7.87 -11.69
C HIS A 255 2.77 6.35 -11.49
N LEU A 256 1.65 5.61 -11.62
CA LEU A 256 1.58 4.17 -11.34
C LEU A 256 2.67 3.38 -12.10
N SER A 257 2.72 3.54 -13.42
CA SER A 257 3.69 2.82 -14.26
C SER A 257 5.14 3.22 -13.95
N ARG A 258 5.39 4.51 -13.72
CA ARG A 258 6.73 5.02 -13.35
C ARG A 258 7.16 4.48 -12.00
N TYR A 259 6.29 4.50 -11.00
CA TYR A 259 6.58 3.97 -9.68
C TYR A 259 7.00 2.50 -9.73
N TYR A 260 6.23 1.66 -10.43
CA TYR A 260 6.58 0.24 -10.53
C TYR A 260 7.86 -0.01 -11.35
N ALA A 261 8.14 0.79 -12.38
CA ALA A 261 9.41 0.72 -13.11
C ALA A 261 10.61 1.08 -12.22
N ASP A 262 10.51 2.19 -11.48
CA ASP A 262 11.57 2.64 -10.56
C ASP A 262 11.77 1.63 -9.41
N LYS A 263 10.68 1.10 -8.86
CA LYS A 263 10.74 0.10 -7.80
C LYS A 263 11.32 -1.22 -8.30
N HIS A 264 10.95 -1.67 -9.49
CA HIS A 264 11.51 -2.89 -10.08
C HIS A 264 13.04 -2.76 -10.27
N ALA A 265 13.51 -1.62 -10.72
CA ALA A 265 14.95 -1.36 -10.89
C ALA A 265 15.72 -1.38 -9.56
N ASN A 266 15.09 -0.93 -8.45
CA ASN A 266 15.74 -0.75 -7.16
C ASN A 266 15.47 -1.88 -6.16
N TYR A 267 14.28 -2.46 -6.19
CA TYR A 267 13.82 -3.48 -5.26
C TYR A 267 12.80 -4.41 -5.93
N PRO A 268 13.21 -5.26 -6.88
CA PRO A 268 12.31 -6.19 -7.58
C PRO A 268 11.71 -7.23 -6.63
N PRO A 269 10.65 -7.95 -7.03
CA PRO A 269 10.13 -9.08 -6.27
C PRO A 269 11.19 -10.16 -6.08
N ASP A 270 11.07 -10.95 -5.02
CA ASP A 270 12.12 -11.89 -4.59
C ASP A 270 12.56 -12.82 -5.72
N VAL A 271 11.63 -13.31 -6.52
CA VAL A 271 11.89 -14.25 -7.63
C VAL A 271 12.71 -13.65 -8.78
N GLU A 272 12.78 -12.32 -8.87
CA GLU A 272 13.51 -11.58 -9.89
C GLU A 272 14.81 -10.96 -9.37
N ARG A 273 15.19 -11.24 -8.11
CA ARG A 273 16.42 -10.72 -7.51
C ARG A 273 17.63 -11.48 -8.01
N ASP A 274 18.67 -10.71 -8.34
CA ASP A 274 20.00 -11.22 -8.59
C ASP A 274 20.66 -11.60 -7.25
N ALA A 275 21.09 -12.85 -7.11
CA ALA A 275 21.71 -13.37 -5.89
C ALA A 275 23.06 -12.70 -5.54
N GLU A 276 23.73 -12.10 -6.53
CA GLU A 276 25.00 -11.39 -6.33
C GLU A 276 24.81 -9.91 -5.93
N ARG A 277 23.57 -9.40 -6.01
CA ARG A 277 23.23 -8.01 -5.71
C ARG A 277 22.54 -7.89 -4.35
N SER A 278 23.00 -6.95 -3.54
CA SER A 278 22.32 -6.57 -2.31
C SER A 278 21.19 -5.58 -2.61
N TYR A 279 20.01 -5.84 -2.06
CA TYR A 279 18.83 -4.97 -2.17
C TYR A 279 18.44 -4.48 -0.78
N THR A 280 18.23 -3.18 -0.64
CA THR A 280 17.78 -2.58 0.62
C THR A 280 16.39 -1.99 0.43
N PHE A 281 15.42 -2.54 1.15
CA PHE A 281 14.11 -1.90 1.24
C PHE A 281 14.24 -0.65 2.11
N ARG A 282 13.92 0.49 1.52
CA ARG A 282 13.86 1.77 2.24
C ARG A 282 12.40 2.15 2.41
N VAL A 283 12.00 2.36 3.64
CA VAL A 283 10.67 2.85 4.02
C VAL A 283 10.81 4.28 4.43
#